data_4464a10bdf6fe466e70bb4655d64f4cc
#
_entry.id   4464a10bdf6fe466e70bb4655d64f4cc
#
_cell.length_a   1.000
_cell.length_b   1.000
_cell.length_c   1.000
_cell.angle_alpha   90.00
_cell.angle_beta   90.00
_cell.angle_gamma   90.00
#
_symmetry.space_group_name_H-M   'P 1'
#
loop_
_entity.id
_entity.type
_entity.pdbx_description
1 polymer ?
#
loop_
_entity_poly.entity_id
_entity_poly.type
_entity_poly.pdbx_seq_one_letter_code
_entity_poly.pdbx_strand_id
1 'polypeptide(L)'
;MSAACFGTPTKKRRERTRLRGHLGATITGRQTAGLLEKRGINAHVAIPNCEEVRYRVYGKRYYAIGFRNNAGGLELRNRFFKGCIPPKDISLKRNGSDVCAVFEGFMDYLSAMQLGIIASDWLVLNSVSNVEKAVRALHGYERIDCFLDNDEAGRRTFQRLHDCFREKVIDRSSLYADHKDLNEFLFSKNAGNNV
;
A
#
# COMPACT_ATOMS: atom_id res chain seq x y z
N MET A 1 -38.99 27.78 37.43
CA MET A 1 -38.91 27.01 36.16
C MET A 1 -37.44 26.94 35.78
N SER A 2 -36.83 25.76 36.01
CA SER A 2 -35.39 25.53 35.84
C SER A 2 -35.11 24.96 34.45
N ALA A 3 -34.27 25.64 33.66
CA ALA A 3 -33.85 25.20 32.36
C ALA A 3 -32.62 24.28 32.52
N ALA A 4 -32.78 23.01 32.14
CA ALA A 4 -31.71 22.04 32.11
C ALA A 4 -30.80 22.27 30.89
N CYS A 5 -29.53 22.56 31.13
CA CYS A 5 -28.49 22.58 30.10
C CYS A 5 -28.11 21.14 29.67
N PHE A 6 -28.47 20.79 28.45
CA PHE A 6 -27.97 19.57 27.82
C PHE A 6 -26.51 19.77 27.40
N GLY A 7 -25.61 19.09 28.08
CA GLY A 7 -24.19 19.03 27.72
C GLY A 7 -23.97 18.28 26.39
N THR A 8 -23.32 18.92 25.43
CA THR A 8 -22.87 18.32 24.19
C THR A 8 -21.83 17.20 24.45
N PRO A 9 -21.92 16.05 23.79
CA PRO A 9 -20.93 14.98 24.00
C PRO A 9 -19.57 15.40 23.41
N THR A 10 -18.58 15.49 24.29
CA THR A 10 -17.19 15.74 23.93
C THR A 10 -16.67 14.59 23.05
N LYS A 11 -16.29 14.91 21.79
CA LYS A 11 -15.56 14.01 20.92
C LYS A 11 -14.30 13.51 21.63
N LYS A 12 -14.27 12.22 22.03
CA LYS A 12 -13.06 11.55 22.52
C LYS A 12 -11.96 11.72 21.45
N ARG A 13 -10.96 12.54 21.78
CA ARG A 13 -9.73 12.71 21.01
C ARG A 13 -9.07 11.34 20.91
N ARG A 14 -9.04 10.75 19.71
CA ARG A 14 -8.30 9.50 19.44
C ARG A 14 -6.83 9.77 19.76
N GLU A 15 -6.35 9.24 20.88
CA GLU A 15 -4.93 9.24 21.21
C GLU A 15 -4.19 8.57 20.06
N ARG A 16 -3.30 9.32 19.41
CA ARG A 16 -2.40 8.78 18.39
C ARG A 16 -1.49 7.77 19.07
N THR A 17 -1.74 6.49 18.82
CA THR A 17 -0.90 5.39 19.29
C THR A 17 0.55 5.64 18.86
N ARG A 18 1.43 5.98 19.79
CA ARG A 18 2.86 6.11 19.52
C ARG A 18 3.43 4.71 19.39
N LEU A 19 3.77 4.31 18.17
CA LEU A 19 4.58 3.14 17.90
C LEU A 19 5.98 3.40 18.45
N ARG A 20 6.40 2.65 19.50
CA ARG A 20 7.73 2.76 20.09
C ARG A 20 8.55 1.54 19.72
N GLY A 21 9.74 1.78 19.17
CA GLY A 21 10.76 0.79 18.87
C GLY A 21 10.43 -0.03 17.63
N HIS A 22 11.11 0.24 16.54
CA HIS A 22 11.19 -0.68 15.42
C HIS A 22 12.65 -1.05 15.21
N LEU A 23 12.91 -2.33 15.00
CA LEU A 23 14.12 -2.81 14.37
C LEU A 23 13.69 -3.37 13.03
N GLY A 24 14.10 -2.72 11.93
CA GLY A 24 14.04 -3.30 10.61
C GLY A 24 15.04 -4.45 10.52
N ALA A 25 14.59 -5.62 10.12
CA ALA A 25 15.43 -6.78 9.89
C ALA A 25 14.96 -7.50 8.63
N THR A 26 15.84 -8.30 8.03
CA THR A 26 15.43 -9.22 6.96
C THR A 26 14.23 -10.06 7.41
N ILE A 27 13.30 -10.33 6.50
CA ILE A 27 12.13 -11.17 6.79
C ILE A 27 12.59 -12.58 7.04
N THR A 28 12.72 -12.96 8.32
CA THR A 28 13.11 -14.29 8.76
C THR A 28 12.10 -14.92 9.71
N GLY A 29 11.16 -14.09 10.20
CA GLY A 29 10.17 -14.52 11.18
C GLY A 29 9.06 -15.36 10.54
N ARG A 30 8.73 -16.52 11.18
CA ARG A 30 7.63 -17.39 10.74
C ARG A 30 6.29 -16.65 10.58
N GLN A 31 6.05 -15.61 11.39
CA GLN A 31 4.79 -14.86 11.35
C GLN A 31 4.68 -13.93 10.12
N THR A 32 5.76 -13.28 9.74
CA THR A 32 5.83 -12.42 8.54
C THR A 32 5.85 -13.27 7.28
N ALA A 33 6.57 -14.40 7.28
CA ALA A 33 6.53 -15.38 6.19
C ALA A 33 5.10 -15.93 5.99
N GLY A 34 4.41 -16.32 7.07
CA GLY A 34 3.02 -16.80 6.99
C GLY A 34 2.01 -15.72 6.56
N LEU A 35 2.34 -14.42 6.73
CA LEU A 35 1.52 -13.35 6.16
C LEU A 35 1.70 -13.23 4.65
N LEU A 36 2.94 -13.33 4.15
CA LEU A 36 3.22 -13.34 2.71
C LEU A 36 2.55 -14.53 2.01
N GLU A 37 2.68 -15.72 2.60
CA GLU A 37 2.05 -16.94 2.10
C GLU A 37 0.52 -16.80 1.97
N LYS A 38 -0.14 -16.23 3.00
CA LYS A 38 -1.59 -15.94 2.97
C LYS A 38 -2.00 -14.88 1.96
N ARG A 39 -1.06 -14.15 1.42
CA ARG A 39 -1.23 -13.18 0.33
C ARG A 39 -0.77 -13.72 -1.01
N GLY A 40 -0.32 -14.97 -1.06
CA GLY A 40 0.20 -15.59 -2.26
C GLY A 40 1.53 -14.99 -2.76
N ILE A 41 2.24 -14.24 -1.89
CA ILE A 41 3.48 -13.55 -2.25
C ILE A 41 4.68 -14.39 -1.81
N ASN A 42 5.56 -14.70 -2.74
CA ASN A 42 6.78 -15.46 -2.50
C ASN A 42 7.82 -14.62 -1.75
N ALA A 43 8.55 -15.28 -0.86
CA ALA A 43 9.59 -14.63 -0.05
C ALA A 43 10.69 -13.97 -0.90
N HIS A 44 11.06 -14.56 -2.03
CA HIS A 44 12.09 -14.01 -2.93
C HIS A 44 11.68 -12.68 -3.57
N VAL A 45 10.37 -12.42 -3.72
CA VAL A 45 9.85 -11.12 -4.17
C VAL A 45 9.80 -10.12 -3.02
N ALA A 46 9.40 -10.57 -1.84
CA ALA A 46 9.20 -9.67 -0.70
C ALA A 46 10.51 -9.25 -0.01
N ILE A 47 11.47 -10.17 0.18
CA ILE A 47 12.72 -9.93 0.93
C ILE A 47 13.53 -8.73 0.40
N PRO A 48 13.73 -8.56 -0.93
CA PRO A 48 14.48 -7.42 -1.44
C PRO A 48 13.77 -6.07 -1.28
N ASN A 49 12.45 -6.09 -1.06
CA ASN A 49 11.59 -4.90 -1.08
C ASN A 49 11.05 -4.52 0.31
N CYS A 50 11.06 -5.44 1.27
CA CYS A 50 10.40 -5.29 2.55
C CYS A 50 11.31 -5.68 3.71
N GLU A 51 10.95 -5.22 4.90
CA GLU A 51 11.63 -5.58 6.15
C GLU A 51 10.63 -6.10 7.18
N GLU A 52 11.10 -6.97 8.09
CA GLU A 52 10.32 -7.36 9.25
C GLU A 52 10.40 -6.26 10.31
N VAL A 53 9.23 -5.76 10.73
CA VAL A 53 9.14 -4.72 11.74
C VAL A 53 8.58 -5.29 13.04
N ARG A 54 9.32 -5.15 14.11
CA ARG A 54 8.90 -5.51 15.48
C ARG A 54 8.58 -4.23 16.24
N TYR A 55 7.37 -4.12 16.75
CA TYR A 55 6.92 -2.92 17.45
C TYR A 55 6.07 -3.26 18.68
N ARG A 56 5.88 -2.27 19.55
CA ARG A 56 5.03 -2.41 20.75
C ARG A 56 3.90 -1.40 20.73
N VAL A 57 2.71 -1.88 21.10
CA VAL A 57 1.53 -1.05 21.32
C VAL A 57 0.94 -1.43 22.67
N TYR A 58 0.83 -0.47 23.58
CA TYR A 58 0.38 -0.72 24.97
C TYR A 58 1.10 -1.91 25.65
N GLY A 59 2.43 -1.98 25.50
CA GLY A 59 3.26 -3.03 26.08
C GLY A 59 3.25 -4.38 25.36
N LYS A 60 2.30 -4.64 24.48
CA LYS A 60 2.21 -5.88 23.68
C LYS A 60 3.12 -5.82 22.45
N ARG A 61 3.78 -6.94 22.15
CA ARG A 61 4.66 -7.08 20.96
C ARG A 61 3.83 -7.44 19.72
N TYR A 62 4.15 -6.79 18.62
CA TYR A 62 3.55 -7.03 17.31
C TYR A 62 4.64 -7.16 16.24
N TYR A 63 4.27 -7.83 15.14
CA TYR A 63 5.09 -8.00 13.95
C TYR A 63 4.32 -7.49 12.74
N ALA A 64 5.02 -6.90 11.79
CA ALA A 64 4.45 -6.50 10.50
C ALA A 64 5.50 -6.62 9.41
N ILE A 65 5.05 -6.70 8.18
CA ILE A 65 5.86 -6.41 7.00
C ILE A 65 5.91 -4.89 6.88
N GLY A 66 7.11 -4.34 6.78
CA GLY A 66 7.40 -2.92 6.57
C GLY A 66 7.84 -2.67 5.13
N PHE A 67 7.29 -1.65 4.51
CA PHE A 67 7.67 -1.17 3.20
C PHE A 67 8.06 0.30 3.30
N ARG A 68 9.28 0.62 2.86
CA ARG A 68 9.86 1.95 3.07
C ARG A 68 9.29 2.96 2.07
N ASN A 69 8.91 4.14 2.58
CA ASN A 69 8.49 5.25 1.74
C ASN A 69 9.64 6.27 1.52
N ASN A 70 9.44 7.23 0.62
CA ASN A 70 10.48 8.18 0.20
C ASN A 70 10.91 9.13 1.31
N ALA A 71 10.07 9.39 2.31
CA ALA A 71 10.41 10.24 3.45
C ALA A 71 11.08 9.46 4.61
N GLY A 72 11.42 8.17 4.41
CA GLY A 72 12.04 7.31 5.41
C GLY A 72 11.06 6.71 6.42
N GLY A 73 9.76 6.92 6.27
CA GLY A 73 8.73 6.22 7.02
C GLY A 73 8.55 4.77 6.55
N LEU A 74 7.77 4.00 7.31
CA LEU A 74 7.48 2.61 7.00
C LEU A 74 5.97 2.37 6.95
N GLU A 75 5.50 1.91 5.80
CA GLU A 75 4.15 1.38 5.67
C GLU A 75 4.10 -0.03 6.24
N LEU A 76 3.15 -0.29 7.12
CA LEU A 76 3.05 -1.53 7.86
C LEU A 76 1.86 -2.37 7.43
N ARG A 77 2.08 -3.66 7.27
CA ARG A 77 1.01 -4.63 7.05
C ARG A 77 1.20 -5.85 7.93
N ASN A 78 0.18 -6.20 8.69
CA ASN A 78 0.06 -7.51 9.33
C ASN A 78 -1.35 -8.08 9.09
N ARG A 79 -1.66 -9.21 9.72
CA ARG A 79 -2.97 -9.87 9.56
C ARG A 79 -4.17 -8.98 9.92
N PHE A 80 -4.01 -8.07 10.88
CA PHE A 80 -5.10 -7.31 11.49
C PHE A 80 -5.05 -5.81 11.23
N PHE A 81 -3.93 -5.33 10.67
CA PHE A 81 -3.64 -3.91 10.72
C PHE A 81 -2.88 -3.43 9.47
N LYS A 82 -3.33 -2.30 8.93
CA LYS A 82 -2.61 -1.45 7.98
C LYS A 82 -2.28 -0.15 8.69
N GLY A 83 -1.03 0.25 8.71
CA GLY A 83 -0.60 1.47 9.37
C GLY A 83 0.69 2.01 8.81
N CYS A 84 1.22 3.06 9.42
CA CYS A 84 2.46 3.68 9.02
C CYS A 84 3.24 4.15 10.25
N ILE A 85 4.55 3.87 10.28
CA ILE A 85 5.49 4.58 11.11
C ILE A 85 5.87 5.86 10.36
N PRO A 86 5.59 7.03 10.92
CA PRO A 86 5.82 8.32 10.24
C PRO A 86 7.28 8.53 9.83
N PRO A 87 7.49 9.41 8.84
CA PRO A 87 6.52 10.23 8.12
C PRO A 87 5.77 9.45 7.04
N LYS A 88 4.52 9.87 6.72
CA LYS A 88 3.73 9.30 5.62
C LYS A 88 4.15 9.91 4.29
N ASP A 89 4.41 9.04 3.31
CA ASP A 89 4.75 9.46 1.97
C ASP A 89 4.40 8.39 0.92
N ILE A 90 4.55 8.74 -0.34
CA ILE A 90 4.59 7.78 -1.45
C ILE A 90 5.90 6.97 -1.38
N SER A 91 5.91 5.82 -2.05
CA SER A 91 7.14 5.09 -2.37
C SER A 91 7.31 5.10 -3.88
N LEU A 92 8.41 5.63 -4.37
CA LEU A 92 8.73 5.75 -5.80
C LEU A 92 10.13 5.23 -6.05
N LYS A 93 10.30 4.40 -7.05
CA LYS A 93 11.59 4.00 -7.57
C LYS A 93 11.68 4.33 -9.06
N ARG A 94 12.76 5.01 -9.42
CA ARG A 94 13.10 5.33 -10.80
C ARG A 94 14.21 4.41 -11.28
N ASN A 95 13.97 3.75 -12.40
CA ASN A 95 14.92 2.88 -13.09
C ASN A 95 15.28 3.46 -14.47
N GLY A 96 14.83 4.69 -14.76
CA GLY A 96 15.07 5.38 -16.02
C GLY A 96 14.07 5.05 -17.13
N SER A 97 12.85 4.62 -16.78
CA SER A 97 11.78 4.32 -17.72
C SER A 97 10.90 5.57 -17.98
N ASP A 98 10.38 5.68 -19.20
CA ASP A 98 9.36 6.68 -19.57
C ASP A 98 7.95 6.23 -19.13
N VAL A 99 7.83 5.03 -18.55
CA VAL A 99 6.58 4.46 -18.06
C VAL A 99 6.66 4.27 -16.55
N CYS A 100 5.61 4.68 -15.82
CA CYS A 100 5.47 4.46 -14.39
C CYS A 100 4.23 3.63 -14.07
N ALA A 101 4.41 2.52 -13.34
CA ALA A 101 3.30 1.75 -12.79
C ALA A 101 2.89 2.32 -11.43
N VAL A 102 1.59 2.60 -11.23
CA VAL A 102 1.04 3.19 -10.01
C VAL A 102 0.16 2.20 -9.28
N PHE A 103 0.41 2.02 -7.98
CA PHE A 103 -0.32 1.11 -7.09
C PHE A 103 -0.91 1.85 -5.90
N GLU A 104 -2.04 1.37 -5.37
CA GLU A 104 -2.60 1.92 -4.13
C GLU A 104 -1.81 1.47 -2.91
N GLY A 105 -1.46 0.19 -2.82
CA GLY A 105 -0.74 -0.42 -1.73
C GLY A 105 0.48 -1.24 -2.16
N PHE A 106 1.43 -1.42 -1.26
CA PHE A 106 2.65 -2.17 -1.59
C PHE A 106 2.41 -3.69 -1.76
N MET A 107 1.29 -4.24 -1.27
CA MET A 107 0.94 -5.64 -1.54
C MET A 107 0.60 -5.84 -3.02
N ASP A 108 -0.04 -4.87 -3.66
CA ASP A 108 -0.37 -4.90 -5.09
C ASP A 108 0.90 -4.75 -5.94
N TYR A 109 1.82 -3.87 -5.52
CA TYR A 109 3.14 -3.76 -6.12
C TYR A 109 3.90 -5.09 -6.06
N LEU A 110 3.96 -5.76 -4.90
CA LEU A 110 4.62 -7.07 -4.77
C LEU A 110 3.93 -8.14 -5.62
N SER A 111 2.60 -8.08 -5.74
CA SER A 111 1.82 -8.96 -6.61
C SER A 111 2.16 -8.75 -8.08
N ALA A 112 2.27 -7.50 -8.52
CA ALA A 112 2.68 -7.15 -9.87
C ALA A 112 4.11 -7.65 -10.20
N MET A 113 5.03 -7.51 -9.24
CA MET A 113 6.39 -8.07 -9.34
C MET A 113 6.36 -9.58 -9.53
N GLN A 114 5.57 -10.30 -8.73
CA GLN A 114 5.46 -11.76 -8.80
C GLN A 114 4.80 -12.23 -10.09
N LEU A 115 3.82 -11.50 -10.60
CA LEU A 115 3.16 -11.77 -11.87
C LEU A 115 4.04 -11.42 -13.09
N GLY A 116 5.15 -10.71 -12.89
CA GLY A 116 6.04 -10.29 -13.97
C GLY A 116 5.43 -9.24 -14.91
N ILE A 117 4.42 -8.49 -14.43
CA ILE A 117 3.67 -7.52 -15.25
C ILE A 117 4.24 -6.11 -15.22
N ILE A 118 5.28 -5.86 -14.45
CA ILE A 118 5.98 -4.57 -14.39
C ILE A 118 7.48 -4.74 -14.68
N ALA A 119 7.98 -3.90 -15.59
CA ALA A 119 9.40 -3.76 -15.91
C ALA A 119 9.80 -2.29 -16.00
N SER A 120 9.01 -1.39 -15.39
CA SER A 120 9.11 0.06 -15.48
C SER A 120 9.48 0.70 -14.14
N ASP A 121 9.52 2.01 -14.11
CA ASP A 121 9.46 2.76 -12.86
C ASP A 121 8.14 2.44 -12.14
N TRP A 122 8.13 2.57 -10.80
CA TRP A 122 6.92 2.31 -10.05
C TRP A 122 6.72 3.30 -8.91
N LEU A 123 5.45 3.56 -8.62
CA LEU A 123 4.98 4.40 -7.53
C LEU A 123 3.89 3.68 -6.73
N VAL A 124 4.06 3.61 -5.42
CA VAL A 124 3.02 3.17 -4.48
C VAL A 124 2.49 4.37 -3.72
N LEU A 125 1.19 4.60 -3.78
CA LEU A 125 0.53 5.71 -3.06
C LEU A 125 0.63 5.55 -1.54
N ASN A 126 0.59 4.30 -1.05
CA ASN A 126 0.52 3.95 0.37
C ASN A 126 -0.77 4.42 1.06
N SER A 127 -1.38 5.46 0.56
CA SER A 127 -2.70 5.99 0.95
C SER A 127 -3.24 6.88 -0.16
N VAL A 128 -4.53 6.82 -0.42
CA VAL A 128 -5.21 7.72 -1.38
C VAL A 128 -5.01 9.20 -1.04
N SER A 129 -4.75 9.54 0.23
CA SER A 129 -4.42 10.91 0.66
C SER A 129 -3.10 11.45 0.09
N ASN A 130 -2.25 10.59 -0.46
CA ASN A 130 -0.98 10.97 -1.08
C ASN A 130 -1.10 11.24 -2.59
N VAL A 131 -2.30 11.23 -3.17
CA VAL A 131 -2.50 11.41 -4.62
C VAL A 131 -1.85 12.69 -5.16
N GLU A 132 -1.91 13.79 -4.41
CA GLU A 132 -1.29 15.06 -4.83
C GLU A 132 0.25 15.00 -4.84
N LYS A 133 0.85 14.17 -3.99
CA LYS A 133 2.29 13.89 -4.04
C LYS A 133 2.62 13.04 -5.27
N ALA A 134 1.78 12.05 -5.58
CA ALA A 134 1.92 11.24 -6.77
C ALA A 134 1.80 12.09 -8.04
N VAL A 135 0.81 12.98 -8.14
CA VAL A 135 0.69 13.92 -9.27
C VAL A 135 2.00 14.67 -9.50
N ARG A 136 2.59 15.26 -8.46
CA ARG A 136 3.88 15.96 -8.61
C ARG A 136 5.02 15.05 -9.05
N ALA A 137 5.04 13.80 -8.58
CA ALA A 137 6.12 12.85 -8.88
C ALA A 137 6.01 12.23 -10.28
N LEU A 138 4.80 12.20 -10.85
CA LEU A 138 4.50 11.60 -12.14
C LEU A 138 4.70 12.54 -13.34
N HIS A 139 4.98 13.81 -13.09
CA HIS A 139 5.34 14.71 -14.17
C HIS A 139 6.59 14.21 -14.92
N GLY A 140 6.51 14.23 -16.25
CA GLY A 140 7.62 13.80 -17.13
C GLY A 140 7.48 12.37 -17.65
N TYR A 141 6.62 11.53 -17.08
CA TYR A 141 6.36 10.22 -17.67
C TYR A 141 5.51 10.33 -18.93
N GLU A 142 5.81 9.48 -19.93
CA GLU A 142 5.05 9.38 -21.18
C GLU A 142 3.79 8.52 -20.99
N ARG A 143 3.85 7.51 -20.10
CA ARG A 143 2.72 6.67 -19.75
C ARG A 143 2.68 6.33 -18.29
N ILE A 144 1.48 6.28 -17.72
CA ILE A 144 1.17 5.98 -16.33
C ILE A 144 0.19 4.82 -16.31
N ASP A 145 0.67 3.62 -15.97
CA ASP A 145 -0.15 2.42 -15.85
C ASP A 145 -0.72 2.30 -14.44
N CYS A 146 -2.02 2.46 -14.25
CA CYS A 146 -2.68 2.48 -12.96
C CYS A 146 -3.24 1.10 -12.58
N PHE A 147 -2.73 0.52 -11.50
CA PHE A 147 -3.19 -0.71 -10.85
C PHE A 147 -3.83 -0.34 -9.50
N LEU A 148 -5.01 0.25 -9.52
CA LEU A 148 -5.72 0.75 -8.33
C LEU A 148 -6.84 -0.20 -7.93
N ASP A 149 -7.30 -0.10 -6.67
CA ASP A 149 -8.36 -0.95 -6.14
C ASP A 149 -9.67 -0.73 -6.92
N ASN A 150 -10.44 -1.80 -7.15
CA ASN A 150 -11.75 -1.79 -7.80
C ASN A 150 -12.87 -1.28 -6.87
N ASP A 151 -12.56 -0.30 -6.04
CA ASP A 151 -13.51 0.35 -5.15
C ASP A 151 -13.68 1.85 -5.48
N GLU A 152 -14.53 2.53 -4.72
CA GLU A 152 -14.80 3.94 -4.95
C GLU A 152 -13.57 4.83 -4.74
N ALA A 153 -12.68 4.48 -3.81
CA ALA A 153 -11.47 5.26 -3.53
C ALA A 153 -10.45 5.13 -4.68
N GLY A 154 -10.28 3.90 -5.21
CA GLY A 154 -9.44 3.65 -6.38
C GLY A 154 -9.96 4.38 -7.62
N ARG A 155 -11.28 4.32 -7.89
CA ARG A 155 -11.89 5.06 -9.01
C ARG A 155 -11.70 6.57 -8.90
N ARG A 156 -11.88 7.17 -7.71
CA ARG A 156 -11.62 8.61 -7.49
C ARG A 156 -10.15 8.96 -7.69
N THR A 157 -9.26 8.09 -7.25
CA THR A 157 -7.81 8.27 -7.43
C THR A 157 -7.44 8.21 -8.91
N PHE A 158 -7.98 7.23 -9.65
CA PHE A 158 -7.80 7.14 -11.10
C PHE A 158 -8.29 8.41 -11.80
N GLN A 159 -9.51 8.85 -11.50
CA GLN A 159 -10.08 10.06 -12.08
C GLN A 159 -9.19 11.28 -11.83
N ARG A 160 -8.67 11.43 -10.61
CA ARG A 160 -7.77 12.53 -10.26
C ARG A 160 -6.48 12.52 -11.08
N LEU A 161 -5.89 11.35 -11.32
CA LEU A 161 -4.69 11.21 -12.17
C LEU A 161 -5.04 11.48 -13.63
N HIS A 162 -6.16 10.94 -14.12
CA HIS A 162 -6.64 11.17 -15.48
C HIS A 162 -6.91 12.64 -15.74
N ASP A 163 -7.49 13.39 -14.82
CA ASP A 163 -7.72 14.83 -14.95
C ASP A 163 -6.41 15.62 -15.15
N CYS A 164 -5.30 15.13 -14.55
CA CYS A 164 -3.99 15.78 -14.67
C CYS A 164 -3.20 15.38 -15.90
N PHE A 165 -3.30 14.12 -16.34
CA PHE A 165 -2.38 13.56 -17.35
C PHE A 165 -3.08 13.04 -18.59
N ARG A 166 -4.43 13.03 -18.62
CA ARG A 166 -5.26 12.66 -19.77
C ARG A 166 -4.89 11.28 -20.35
N GLU A 167 -4.62 11.21 -21.64
CA GLU A 167 -4.36 9.98 -22.40
C GLU A 167 -3.11 9.24 -21.96
N LYS A 168 -2.25 9.88 -21.16
CA LYS A 168 -1.07 9.22 -20.58
C LYS A 168 -1.42 8.22 -19.48
N VAL A 169 -2.62 8.33 -18.89
CA VAL A 169 -3.07 7.44 -17.80
C VAL A 169 -3.87 6.29 -18.35
N ILE A 170 -3.40 5.09 -18.13
CA ILE A 170 -4.03 3.83 -18.57
C ILE A 170 -4.55 3.07 -17.36
N ASP A 171 -5.84 2.76 -17.35
CA ASP A 171 -6.44 1.89 -16.35
C ASP A 171 -6.08 0.43 -16.64
N ARG A 172 -5.44 -0.22 -15.67
CA ARG A 172 -5.08 -1.64 -15.72
C ARG A 172 -5.97 -2.51 -14.83
N SER A 173 -6.97 -1.95 -14.18
CA SER A 173 -7.87 -2.68 -13.27
C SER A 173 -8.67 -3.78 -13.97
N SER A 174 -8.86 -3.69 -15.29
CA SER A 174 -9.48 -4.74 -16.10
C SER A 174 -8.74 -6.08 -16.04
N LEU A 175 -7.45 -6.10 -15.72
CA LEU A 175 -6.67 -7.34 -15.52
C LEU A 175 -7.19 -8.17 -14.33
N TYR A 176 -7.85 -7.53 -13.38
CA TYR A 176 -8.40 -8.14 -12.17
C TYR A 176 -9.84 -7.67 -11.90
N ALA A 177 -10.66 -7.57 -12.97
CA ALA A 177 -12.01 -7.01 -12.89
C ALA A 177 -12.92 -7.72 -11.86
N ASP A 178 -12.76 -9.04 -11.69
CA ASP A 178 -13.54 -9.85 -10.76
C ASP A 178 -13.00 -9.85 -9.32
N HIS A 179 -11.95 -9.05 -9.06
CA HIS A 179 -11.28 -8.98 -7.76
C HIS A 179 -11.21 -7.54 -7.28
N LYS A 180 -11.15 -7.37 -5.96
CA LYS A 180 -11.04 -6.04 -5.36
C LYS A 180 -9.74 -5.33 -5.74
N ASP A 181 -8.63 -6.07 -5.70
CA ASP A 181 -7.28 -5.57 -5.92
C ASP A 181 -6.40 -6.62 -6.61
N LEU A 182 -5.21 -6.21 -7.05
CA LEU A 182 -4.28 -7.08 -7.75
C LEU A 182 -3.74 -8.20 -6.84
N ASN A 183 -3.67 -8.00 -5.54
CA ASN A 183 -3.24 -9.03 -4.60
C ASN A 183 -4.29 -10.14 -4.43
N GLU A 184 -5.57 -9.80 -4.42
CA GLU A 184 -6.66 -10.79 -4.41
C GLU A 184 -6.65 -11.62 -5.69
N PHE A 185 -6.43 -11.01 -6.84
CA PHE A 185 -6.25 -11.71 -8.11
C PHE A 185 -5.07 -12.69 -8.09
N LEU A 186 -3.89 -12.26 -7.61
CA LEU A 186 -2.74 -13.14 -7.47
C LEU A 186 -3.06 -14.34 -6.58
N PHE A 187 -3.72 -14.09 -5.45
CA PHE A 187 -4.07 -15.16 -4.50
C PHE A 187 -5.02 -16.19 -5.14
N SER A 188 -6.02 -15.74 -5.90
CA SER A 188 -6.96 -16.63 -6.59
C SER A 188 -6.28 -17.49 -7.66
N LYS A 189 -5.34 -16.91 -8.44
CA LYS A 189 -4.54 -17.66 -9.42
C LYS A 189 -3.71 -18.77 -8.78
N ASN A 190 -3.08 -18.49 -7.63
CA ASN A 190 -2.29 -19.50 -6.92
C ASN A 190 -3.16 -20.64 -6.37
N ALA A 191 -4.39 -20.35 -5.93
CA ALA A 191 -5.33 -21.36 -5.47
C ALA A 191 -5.80 -22.28 -6.60
N GLY A 192 -5.99 -21.75 -7.82
CA GLY A 192 -6.39 -22.52 -8.99
C GLY A 192 -5.29 -23.42 -9.59
N ASN A 193 -4.02 -23.10 -9.33
CA ASN A 193 -2.89 -23.89 -9.82
C ASN A 193 -2.48 -25.06 -8.89
N ASN A 194 -3.13 -25.21 -7.75
CA ASN A 194 -2.88 -26.27 -6.77
C ASN A 194 -3.95 -27.40 -6.81
N VAL A 195 -4.73 -27.50 -7.89
CA VAL A 195 -5.72 -28.56 -8.12
C VAL A 195 -5.28 -29.49 -9.24
#